data_09a5071a5c7b8d59953186fda14df229
#
_entry.id   09a5071a5c7b8d59953186fda14df229
#
_cell.length_a   1.000
_cell.length_b   1.000
_cell.length_c   1.000
_cell.angle_alpha   90.00
_cell.angle_beta   90.00
_cell.angle_gamma   90.00
#
_symmetry.space_group_name_H-M   'P 1'
#
loop_
_entity.id
_entity.type
_entity.pdbx_description
1 polymer ?
#
loop_
_entity_poly.entity_id
_entity_poly.type
_entity_poly.pdbx_seq_one_letter_code
_entity_poly.pdbx_strand_id
1 'polypeptide(L)'
;MPEEYPLFTPTSDDRLLGLLSHLLAIVPGVGILGPLVIYLIKKNQSSFVEENAKESLNFQITIILAFIISWILIVVLIGFVLLGIVSLLNIVLVIVATVKASENKIYRYPFNLRLIK
;
A
#
# COMPACT_ATOMS: atom_id res chain seq x y z
N MET A 1 -11.93 4.87 22.06
CA MET A 1 -12.62 4.95 23.33
C MET A 1 -11.78 4.34 24.43
N PRO A 2 -11.34 5.14 25.35
CA PRO A 2 -10.47 4.62 26.37
C PRO A 2 -11.24 3.76 27.37
N GLU A 3 -10.74 2.57 27.58
CA GLU A 3 -11.23 1.69 28.62
C GLU A 3 -10.33 1.84 29.83
N GLU A 4 -10.94 2.03 30.99
CA GLU A 4 -10.21 2.06 32.24
C GLU A 4 -10.09 0.66 32.81
N TYR A 5 -8.93 0.34 33.33
CA TYR A 5 -8.68 -0.93 34.02
C TYR A 5 -8.71 -0.68 35.53
N PRO A 6 -9.90 -0.77 36.15
CA PRO A 6 -10.06 -0.34 37.52
C PRO A 6 -9.34 -1.20 38.56
N LEU A 7 -8.95 -2.41 38.20
CA LEU A 7 -8.36 -3.35 39.15
C LEU A 7 -6.85 -3.19 39.33
N PHE A 8 -6.17 -2.56 38.37
CA PHE A 8 -4.72 -2.45 38.44
C PHE A 8 -4.31 -1.07 37.94
N THR A 9 -3.55 -0.36 38.80
CA THR A 9 -2.89 0.86 38.34
C THR A 9 -1.63 0.45 37.60
N PRO A 10 -1.46 0.85 36.34
CA PRO A 10 -0.24 0.52 35.61
C PRO A 10 0.98 1.08 36.29
N THR A 11 2.05 0.30 36.36
CA THR A 11 3.34 0.77 36.85
C THR A 11 3.96 1.73 35.83
N SER A 12 5.06 2.41 36.23
CA SER A 12 5.77 3.27 35.27
C SER A 12 6.34 2.47 34.10
N ASP A 13 6.77 1.22 34.36
CA ASP A 13 7.24 0.34 33.29
C ASP A 13 6.10 -0.07 32.38
N ASP A 14 4.92 -0.35 32.92
CA ASP A 14 3.74 -0.67 32.11
C ASP A 14 3.35 0.50 31.20
N ARG A 15 3.37 1.72 31.73
CA ARG A 15 3.08 2.91 30.94
C ARG A 15 4.09 3.11 29.82
N LEU A 16 5.36 2.87 30.11
CA LEU A 16 6.42 2.96 29.12
C LEU A 16 6.23 1.93 28.01
N LEU A 17 5.98 0.67 28.37
CA LEU A 17 5.75 -0.39 27.38
C LEU A 17 4.48 -0.18 26.56
N GLY A 18 3.41 0.30 27.20
CA GLY A 18 2.18 0.65 26.50
C GLY A 18 2.41 1.76 25.50
N LEU A 19 3.13 2.80 25.87
CA LEU A 19 3.50 3.90 25.00
C LEU A 19 4.41 3.43 23.87
N LEU A 20 5.40 2.61 24.15
CA LEU A 20 6.31 2.08 23.14
C LEU A 20 5.62 1.15 22.15
N SER A 21 4.55 0.44 22.59
CA SER A 21 3.80 -0.41 21.68
C SER A 21 3.14 0.38 20.56
N HIS A 22 2.86 1.65 20.76
CA HIS A 22 2.36 2.55 19.70
C HIS A 22 3.50 3.27 19.00
N LEU A 23 4.46 3.80 19.76
CA LEU A 23 5.51 4.63 19.21
C LEU A 23 6.45 3.87 18.28
N LEU A 24 6.79 2.64 18.61
CA LEU A 24 7.66 1.81 17.77
C LEU A 24 7.03 1.50 16.42
N ALA A 25 5.72 1.55 16.32
CA ALA A 25 5.02 1.33 15.06
C ALA A 25 5.29 2.43 14.02
N ILE A 26 5.84 3.57 14.43
CA ILE A 26 6.21 4.66 13.51
C ILE A 26 7.43 4.28 12.66
N VAL A 27 8.29 3.39 13.15
CA VAL A 27 9.53 3.02 12.44
C VAL A 27 9.21 2.27 11.15
N PRO A 28 9.60 2.81 9.98
CA PRO A 28 9.29 2.16 8.72
C PRO A 28 9.92 0.77 8.60
N GLY A 29 9.13 -0.17 8.05
CA GLY A 29 9.61 -1.53 7.77
C GLY A 29 9.62 -2.47 8.95
N VAL A 30 9.83 -1.97 10.17
CA VAL A 30 9.87 -2.79 11.39
C VAL A 30 8.79 -2.40 12.38
N GLY A 31 7.93 -1.45 12.01
CA GLY A 31 6.97 -0.86 12.93
C GLY A 31 6.04 -1.86 13.59
N ILE A 32 5.61 -2.89 12.87
CA ILE A 32 4.71 -3.90 13.43
C ILE A 32 5.43 -4.82 14.42
N LEU A 33 6.74 -4.98 14.29
CA LEU A 33 7.51 -5.87 15.17
C LEU A 33 7.56 -5.36 16.62
N GLY A 34 7.61 -4.05 16.81
CA GLY A 34 7.62 -3.46 18.15
C GLY A 34 6.42 -3.88 19.00
N PRO A 35 5.19 -3.56 18.57
CA PRO A 35 4.00 -3.96 19.32
C PRO A 35 3.82 -5.49 19.36
N LEU A 36 4.25 -6.22 18.33
CA LEU A 36 4.16 -7.67 18.34
C LEU A 36 5.02 -8.27 19.44
N VAL A 37 6.28 -7.85 19.56
CA VAL A 37 7.19 -8.33 20.59
C VAL A 37 6.66 -7.97 21.98
N ILE A 38 6.21 -6.74 22.17
CA ILE A 38 5.66 -6.29 23.46
C ILE A 38 4.42 -7.11 23.82
N TYR A 39 3.53 -7.35 22.85
CA TYR A 39 2.33 -8.17 23.05
C TYR A 39 2.70 -9.58 23.52
N LEU A 40 3.62 -10.24 22.82
CA LEU A 40 4.00 -11.62 23.12
C LEU A 40 4.67 -11.75 24.47
N ILE A 41 5.46 -10.76 24.88
CA ILE A 41 6.17 -10.78 26.15
C ILE A 41 5.22 -10.52 27.32
N LYS A 42 4.28 -9.59 27.16
CA LYS A 42 3.49 -9.06 28.27
C LYS A 42 2.03 -9.49 28.29
N LYS A 43 1.56 -10.29 27.34
CA LYS A 43 0.14 -10.61 27.20
C LYS A 43 -0.51 -11.25 28.44
N ASN A 44 0.26 -11.94 29.28
CA ASN A 44 -0.25 -12.57 30.48
C ASN A 44 0.26 -11.93 31.77
N GLN A 45 0.92 -10.77 31.67
CA GLN A 45 1.54 -10.09 32.80
C GLN A 45 0.91 -8.73 33.11
N SER A 46 0.48 -8.01 32.08
CA SER A 46 -0.11 -6.69 32.24
C SER A 46 -1.22 -6.51 31.23
N SER A 47 -2.46 -6.41 31.68
CA SER A 47 -3.59 -6.16 30.80
C SER A 47 -3.50 -4.81 30.10
N PHE A 48 -2.93 -3.81 30.78
CA PHE A 48 -2.71 -2.50 30.19
C PHE A 48 -1.76 -2.57 28.97
N VAL A 49 -0.61 -3.24 29.13
CA VAL A 49 0.36 -3.41 28.03
C VAL A 49 -0.22 -4.28 26.94
N GLU A 50 -0.88 -5.39 27.30
CA GLU A 50 -1.50 -6.29 26.35
C GLU A 50 -2.51 -5.58 25.44
N GLU A 51 -3.41 -4.81 26.02
CA GLU A 51 -4.45 -4.09 25.27
C GLU A 51 -3.85 -2.99 24.37
N ASN A 52 -2.86 -2.26 24.87
CA ASN A 52 -2.18 -1.26 24.06
C ASN A 52 -1.44 -1.90 22.88
N ALA A 53 -0.72 -3.00 23.12
CA ALA A 53 0.01 -3.68 22.07
C ALA A 53 -0.95 -4.31 21.05
N LYS A 54 -2.05 -4.89 21.51
CA LYS A 54 -3.09 -5.46 20.64
C LYS A 54 -3.73 -4.39 19.75
N GLU A 55 -4.08 -3.24 20.34
CA GLU A 55 -4.65 -2.13 19.61
C GLU A 55 -3.68 -1.63 18.54
N SER A 56 -2.41 -1.49 18.88
CA SER A 56 -1.37 -1.08 17.95
C SER A 56 -1.20 -2.09 16.82
N LEU A 57 -1.18 -3.39 17.14
CA LEU A 57 -1.09 -4.45 16.13
C LEU A 57 -2.26 -4.40 15.16
N ASN A 58 -3.48 -4.28 15.68
CA ASN A 58 -4.68 -4.21 14.85
C ASN A 58 -4.65 -3.00 13.93
N PHE A 59 -4.17 -1.88 14.44
CA PHE A 59 -4.03 -0.69 13.62
C PHE A 59 -2.98 -0.87 12.53
N GLN A 60 -1.83 -1.46 12.83
CA GLN A 60 -0.79 -1.73 11.84
C GLN A 60 -1.26 -2.68 10.75
N ILE A 61 -2.05 -3.70 11.09
CA ILE A 61 -2.66 -4.58 10.11
C ILE A 61 -3.58 -3.78 9.19
N THR A 62 -4.39 -2.90 9.75
CA THR A 62 -5.28 -2.02 8.99
C THR A 62 -4.48 -1.12 8.03
N ILE A 63 -3.38 -0.55 8.49
CA ILE A 63 -2.51 0.30 7.67
C ILE A 63 -1.88 -0.50 6.52
N ILE A 64 -1.41 -1.71 6.79
CA ILE A 64 -0.85 -2.57 5.74
C ILE A 64 -1.90 -2.85 4.66
N LEU A 65 -3.12 -3.19 5.06
CA LEU A 65 -4.21 -3.42 4.11
C LEU A 65 -4.53 -2.16 3.30
N ALA A 66 -4.53 -0.99 3.95
CA ALA A 66 -4.75 0.27 3.27
C ALA A 66 -3.65 0.57 2.24
N PHE A 67 -2.40 0.28 2.56
CA PHE A 67 -1.29 0.42 1.61
C PHE A 67 -1.46 -0.51 0.40
N ILE A 68 -1.83 -1.77 0.63
CA ILE A 68 -2.04 -2.73 -0.46
C ILE A 68 -3.15 -2.23 -1.39
N ILE A 69 -4.27 -1.79 -0.84
CA ILE A 69 -5.39 -1.25 -1.62
C ILE A 69 -4.94 -0.02 -2.39
N SER A 70 -4.18 0.86 -1.76
CA SER A 70 -3.69 2.09 -2.40
C SER A 70 -2.80 1.77 -3.60
N TRP A 71 -1.91 0.81 -3.47
CA TRP A 71 -1.04 0.38 -4.59
C TRP A 71 -1.85 -0.21 -5.74
N ILE A 72 -2.85 -1.03 -5.44
CA ILE A 72 -3.75 -1.59 -6.46
C ILE A 72 -4.46 -0.46 -7.20
N LEU A 73 -4.98 0.52 -6.48
CA LEU A 73 -5.68 1.66 -7.09
C LEU A 73 -4.77 2.50 -7.97
N ILE A 74 -3.52 2.70 -7.58
CA ILE A 74 -2.54 3.42 -8.40
C ILE A 74 -2.30 2.68 -9.72
N VAL A 75 -2.08 1.36 -9.65
CA VAL A 75 -1.84 0.54 -10.85
C VAL A 75 -3.05 0.56 -11.78
N VAL A 76 -4.25 0.41 -11.24
CA VAL A 76 -5.49 0.44 -12.02
C VAL A 76 -5.69 1.80 -12.70
N LEU A 77 -5.46 2.89 -11.97
CA LEU A 77 -5.66 4.25 -12.50
C LEU A 77 -4.68 4.54 -13.64
N ILE A 78 -3.39 4.20 -13.46
CA ILE A 78 -2.38 4.35 -14.51
C ILE A 78 -2.73 3.49 -15.72
N GLY A 79 -3.21 2.26 -15.48
CA GLY A 79 -3.63 1.36 -16.55
C GLY A 79 -4.75 1.94 -17.41
N PHE A 80 -5.76 2.54 -16.80
CA PHE A 80 -6.84 3.20 -17.53
C PHE A 80 -6.34 4.37 -18.38
N VAL A 81 -5.45 5.19 -17.82
CA VAL A 81 -4.86 6.31 -18.56
C VAL A 81 -4.05 5.81 -19.75
N LEU A 82 -3.22 4.79 -19.54
CA LEU A 82 -2.43 4.19 -20.62
C LEU A 82 -3.31 3.59 -21.71
N LEU A 83 -4.39 2.93 -21.33
CA LEU A 83 -5.33 2.36 -22.28
C LEU A 83 -5.91 3.44 -23.20
N GLY A 84 -6.30 4.58 -22.64
CA GLY A 84 -6.79 5.72 -23.41
C GLY A 84 -5.74 6.27 -24.36
N ILE A 85 -4.52 6.46 -23.88
CA ILE A 85 -3.40 6.99 -24.68
C ILE A 85 -3.06 6.04 -25.83
N VAL A 86 -2.92 4.75 -25.55
CA VAL A 86 -2.59 3.74 -26.56
C VAL A 86 -3.68 3.64 -27.60
N SER A 87 -4.95 3.66 -27.18
CA SER A 87 -6.09 3.61 -28.10
C SER A 87 -6.12 4.83 -29.03
N LEU A 88 -5.87 6.02 -28.47
CA LEU A 88 -5.83 7.24 -29.26
C LEU A 88 -4.69 7.21 -30.28
N LEU A 89 -3.49 6.83 -29.83
CA LEU A 89 -2.33 6.70 -30.73
C LEU A 89 -2.61 5.69 -31.84
N ASN A 90 -3.23 4.56 -31.52
CA ASN A 90 -3.59 3.55 -32.51
C ASN A 90 -4.48 4.16 -33.59
N ILE A 91 -5.53 4.85 -33.20
CA ILE A 91 -6.47 5.46 -34.17
C ILE A 91 -5.76 6.48 -35.04
N VAL A 92 -5.01 7.40 -34.46
CA VAL A 92 -4.34 8.47 -35.18
C VAL A 92 -3.33 7.89 -36.18
N LEU A 93 -2.48 6.97 -35.75
CA LEU A 93 -1.43 6.42 -36.61
C LEU A 93 -2.01 5.52 -37.68
N VAL A 94 -3.09 4.80 -37.40
CA VAL A 94 -3.77 3.99 -38.43
C VAL A 94 -4.38 4.89 -39.50
N ILE A 95 -4.95 6.02 -39.12
CA ILE A 95 -5.48 6.99 -40.09
C ILE A 95 -4.36 7.53 -40.97
N VAL A 96 -3.23 7.91 -40.38
CA VAL A 96 -2.08 8.41 -41.14
C VAL A 96 -1.58 7.35 -42.12
N ALA A 97 -1.43 6.11 -41.65
CA ALA A 97 -0.98 5.00 -42.48
C ALA A 97 -1.96 4.75 -43.64
N THR A 98 -3.26 4.84 -43.38
CA THR A 98 -4.30 4.64 -44.41
C THR A 98 -4.22 5.72 -45.47
N VAL A 99 -4.04 6.97 -45.09
CA VAL A 99 -3.87 8.08 -46.04
C VAL A 99 -2.61 7.88 -46.87
N LYS A 100 -1.51 7.50 -46.27
CA LYS A 100 -0.25 7.26 -46.98
C LYS A 100 -0.39 6.12 -47.97
N ALA A 101 -1.06 5.03 -47.58
CA ALA A 101 -1.30 3.90 -48.48
C ALA A 101 -2.15 4.31 -49.69
N SER A 102 -3.13 5.19 -49.51
CA SER A 102 -3.94 5.71 -50.57
C SER A 102 -3.13 6.56 -51.58
N GLU A 103 -1.97 7.05 -51.15
CA GLU A 103 -1.02 7.80 -51.98
C GLU A 103 0.08 6.90 -52.58
N ASN A 104 -0.07 5.60 -52.51
CA ASN A 104 0.92 4.62 -52.95
C ASN A 104 2.22 4.65 -52.16
N LYS A 105 2.15 5.09 -50.86
CA LYS A 105 3.29 5.18 -49.98
C LYS A 105 3.16 4.15 -48.88
N ILE A 106 4.28 3.70 -48.31
CA ILE A 106 4.33 2.83 -47.18
C ILE A 106 4.69 3.67 -45.95
N TYR A 107 3.76 3.75 -45.00
CA TYR A 107 4.03 4.46 -43.72
C TYR A 107 4.76 3.56 -42.74
N ARG A 108 5.83 4.05 -42.19
CA ARG A 108 6.59 3.34 -41.15
C ARG A 108 6.17 3.86 -39.78
N TYR A 109 5.42 3.03 -39.05
CA TYR A 109 4.98 3.40 -37.70
C TYR A 109 6.18 3.68 -36.82
N PRO A 110 6.16 4.76 -36.02
CA PRO A 110 7.30 5.11 -35.15
C PRO A 110 7.53 4.10 -34.02
N PHE A 111 6.47 3.43 -33.58
CA PHE A 111 6.54 2.43 -32.51
C PHE A 111 6.06 1.10 -33.09
N ASN A 112 7.00 0.28 -33.51
CA ASN A 112 6.64 -0.97 -34.14
C ASN A 112 7.78 -1.99 -33.95
N LEU A 113 7.47 -3.11 -33.30
CA LEU A 113 8.47 -4.15 -33.05
C LEU A 113 8.84 -4.94 -34.31
N ARG A 114 8.03 -4.91 -35.33
CA ARG A 114 8.24 -5.60 -36.62
C ARG A 114 8.62 -7.06 -36.46
N LEU A 115 7.79 -7.79 -35.68
CA LEU A 115 8.02 -9.21 -35.39
C LEU A 115 7.85 -10.08 -36.67
N ILE A 116 7.03 -9.64 -37.60
CA ILE A 116 6.84 -10.28 -38.89
C ILE A 116 7.82 -9.65 -39.89
N LYS A 117 8.65 -10.47 -40.50
CA LYS A 117 9.70 -10.00 -41.41
C LYS A 117 9.50 -10.43 -42.83
#